data_ecdaac8c2faefcc4db66cae86eb48648
#
_entry.id   ecdaac8c2faefcc4db66cae86eb48648
#
_cell.length_a   1.000
_cell.length_b   1.000
_cell.length_c   1.000
_cell.angle_alpha   90.00
_cell.angle_beta   90.00
_cell.angle_gamma   90.00
#
_symmetry.space_group_name_H-M   'P 1'
#
loop_
_entity.id
_entity.type
_entity.pdbx_description
1 polymer ?
#
loop_
_entity_poly.entity_id
_entity_poly.type
_entity_poly.pdbx_seq_one_letter_code
_entity_poly.pdbx_strand_id
1 'polypeptide(L)'
;MELKDEILIHAPREAVFAALNDPDVLTEAIPGCQALAKITDNEFTATVVTKVGPVKATFKGEVTLSDIIVPESYTISGGGKAGPAGFAKGSARVRLEEEPEGTRLTYEITAEVGGKLAQLGGRLMEATT
;
A
#
# COMPACT_ATOMS: atom_id res chain seq x y z
N MET A 1 3.46 13.00 4.91
CA MET A 1 2.79 13.11 3.61
C MET A 1 1.45 12.40 3.67
N GLU A 2 0.42 13.04 3.19
CA GLU A 2 -0.93 12.50 3.22
C GLU A 2 -1.54 12.50 1.83
N LEU A 3 -2.26 11.43 1.50
CA LEU A 3 -2.97 11.29 0.24
C LEU A 3 -4.34 10.69 0.51
N LYS A 4 -5.36 11.26 -0.08
CA LYS A 4 -6.73 10.76 0.02
C LYS A 4 -7.36 10.73 -1.37
N ASP A 5 -7.96 9.61 -1.73
CA ASP A 5 -8.61 9.46 -3.03
C ASP A 5 -9.70 8.40 -2.96
N GLU A 6 -10.47 8.30 -4.03
CA GLU A 6 -11.50 7.27 -4.15
C GLU A 6 -11.58 6.77 -5.59
N ILE A 7 -12.04 5.53 -5.73
CA ILE A 7 -12.13 4.85 -7.02
C ILE A 7 -13.38 3.97 -7.05
N LEU A 8 -14.05 3.92 -8.19
CA LEU A 8 -15.16 2.99 -8.39
C LEU A 8 -14.64 1.72 -9.06
N ILE A 9 -14.88 0.58 -8.42
CA ILE A 9 -14.48 -0.73 -8.92
C ILE A 9 -15.75 -1.50 -9.31
N HIS A 10 -15.78 -2.00 -10.53
CA HIS A 10 -16.94 -2.73 -11.06
C HIS A 10 -16.92 -4.19 -10.61
N ALA A 11 -17.05 -4.40 -9.31
CA ALA A 11 -17.09 -5.72 -8.68
C ALA A 11 -17.82 -5.63 -7.34
N PRO A 12 -18.41 -6.73 -6.85
CA PRO A 12 -19.05 -6.75 -5.54
C PRO A 12 -18.06 -6.47 -4.41
N ARG A 13 -18.54 -5.88 -3.33
CA ARG A 13 -17.71 -5.49 -2.19
C ARG A 13 -16.92 -6.68 -1.61
N GLU A 14 -17.55 -7.83 -1.50
CA GLU A 14 -16.91 -9.04 -0.99
C GLU A 14 -15.74 -9.50 -1.87
N ALA A 15 -15.90 -9.41 -3.17
CA ALA A 15 -14.84 -9.77 -4.12
C ALA A 15 -13.68 -8.78 -4.07
N VAL A 16 -13.97 -7.48 -3.94
CA VAL A 16 -12.95 -6.44 -3.81
C VAL A 16 -12.16 -6.65 -2.52
N PHE A 17 -12.85 -6.87 -1.41
CA PHE A 17 -12.22 -7.11 -0.11
C PHE A 17 -11.30 -8.34 -0.15
N ALA A 18 -11.77 -9.44 -0.72
CA ALA A 18 -10.98 -10.66 -0.85
C ALA A 18 -9.72 -10.43 -1.69
N ALA A 19 -9.84 -9.71 -2.80
CA ALA A 19 -8.69 -9.39 -3.67
C ALA A 19 -7.65 -8.53 -2.97
N LEU A 20 -8.08 -7.55 -2.16
CA LEU A 20 -7.18 -6.68 -1.42
C LEU A 20 -6.40 -7.42 -0.31
N ASN A 21 -6.86 -8.59 0.08
CA ASN A 21 -6.20 -9.43 1.08
C ASN A 21 -5.50 -10.65 0.49
N ASP A 22 -5.49 -10.76 -0.83
CA ASP A 22 -4.84 -11.86 -1.54
C ASP A 22 -3.40 -11.47 -1.89
N PRO A 23 -2.38 -12.19 -1.35
CA PRO A 23 -0.98 -11.87 -1.64
C PRO A 23 -0.63 -11.91 -3.13
N ASP A 24 -1.21 -12.81 -3.90
CA ASP A 24 -0.94 -12.92 -5.32
C ASP A 24 -1.45 -11.70 -6.09
N VAL A 25 -2.65 -11.24 -5.76
CA VAL A 25 -3.24 -10.04 -6.35
C VAL A 25 -2.42 -8.80 -5.97
N LEU A 26 -2.03 -8.68 -4.70
CA LEU A 26 -1.25 -7.54 -4.22
C LEU A 26 0.14 -7.50 -4.85
N THR A 27 0.77 -8.66 -5.06
CA THR A 27 2.08 -8.74 -5.72
C THR A 27 2.01 -8.16 -7.13
N GLU A 28 0.94 -8.44 -7.85
CA GLU A 28 0.76 -7.90 -9.20
C GLU A 28 0.36 -6.42 -9.19
N ALA A 29 -0.42 -6.01 -8.21
CA ALA A 29 -0.97 -4.65 -8.14
C ALA A 29 0.03 -3.61 -7.65
N ILE A 30 0.96 -3.98 -6.78
CA ILE A 30 1.94 -3.05 -6.21
C ILE A 30 3.13 -2.90 -7.16
N PRO A 31 3.39 -1.69 -7.69
CA PRO A 31 4.52 -1.47 -8.59
C PRO A 31 5.85 -1.80 -7.93
N GLY A 32 6.66 -2.60 -8.60
CA GLY A 32 7.99 -2.98 -8.11
C GLY A 32 7.99 -4.08 -7.07
N CYS A 33 6.85 -4.63 -6.70
CA CYS A 33 6.78 -5.70 -5.72
C CYS A 33 7.36 -6.99 -6.32
N GLN A 34 8.44 -7.49 -5.70
CA GLN A 34 9.12 -8.71 -6.12
C GLN A 34 8.58 -9.94 -5.39
N ALA A 35 8.20 -9.74 -4.13
CA ALA A 35 7.68 -10.82 -3.29
C ALA A 35 6.77 -10.25 -2.21
N LEU A 36 5.70 -10.97 -1.94
CA LEU A 36 4.79 -10.66 -0.85
C LEU A 36 4.37 -12.00 -0.26
N ALA A 37 4.65 -12.20 1.01
CA ALA A 37 4.34 -13.44 1.71
C ALA A 37 3.42 -13.17 2.90
N LYS A 38 2.36 -13.97 3.01
CA LYS A 38 1.44 -13.91 4.14
C LYS A 38 2.02 -14.74 5.29
N ILE A 39 2.28 -14.08 6.42
CA ILE A 39 2.85 -14.71 7.61
C ILE A 39 1.74 -15.20 8.55
N THR A 40 0.77 -14.35 8.81
CA THR A 40 -0.46 -14.67 9.56
C THR A 40 -1.63 -14.10 8.78
N ASP A 41 -2.85 -14.28 9.27
CA ASP A 41 -4.05 -13.74 8.63
C ASP A 41 -3.97 -12.22 8.44
N ASN A 42 -3.20 -11.53 9.30
CA ASN A 42 -3.14 -10.08 9.32
C ASN A 42 -1.74 -9.52 9.04
N GLU A 43 -0.74 -10.36 8.82
CA GLU A 43 0.64 -9.92 8.65
C GLU A 43 1.25 -10.44 7.35
N PHE A 44 1.95 -9.55 6.67
CA PHE A 44 2.64 -9.85 5.41
C PHE A 44 4.06 -9.34 5.48
N THR A 45 4.96 -10.01 4.77
CA THR A 45 6.29 -9.46 4.47
C THR A 45 6.35 -9.12 3.00
N ALA A 46 7.06 -8.05 2.66
CA ALA A 46 7.15 -7.58 1.28
C ALA A 46 8.56 -7.17 0.92
N THR A 47 8.92 -7.41 -0.34
CA THR A 47 10.14 -6.90 -0.95
C THR A 47 9.74 -6.08 -2.17
N VAL A 48 10.06 -4.79 -2.15
CA VAL A 48 9.69 -3.86 -3.20
C VAL A 48 10.94 -3.17 -3.73
N VAL A 49 11.13 -3.21 -5.04
CA VAL A 49 12.23 -2.52 -5.72
C VAL A 49 11.67 -1.32 -6.45
N THR A 50 12.21 -0.15 -6.17
CA THR A 50 11.78 1.09 -6.81
C THR A 50 12.98 1.95 -7.20
N LYS A 51 12.79 2.79 -8.21
CA LYS A 51 13.76 3.80 -8.60
C LYS A 51 13.25 5.15 -8.14
N VAL A 52 14.08 5.88 -7.41
CA VAL A 52 13.80 7.22 -6.96
C VAL A 52 14.89 8.12 -7.55
N GLY A 53 14.59 8.72 -8.71
CA GLY A 53 15.58 9.42 -9.51
C GLY A 53 16.68 8.46 -9.98
N PRO A 54 17.97 8.77 -9.76
CA PRO A 54 19.07 7.87 -10.13
C PRO A 54 19.30 6.74 -9.13
N VAL A 55 18.57 6.72 -8.02
CA VAL A 55 18.75 5.73 -6.94
C VAL A 55 17.78 4.58 -7.11
N LYS A 56 18.31 3.35 -7.14
CA LYS A 56 17.52 2.13 -7.08
C LYS A 56 17.49 1.67 -5.63
N ALA A 57 16.31 1.57 -5.05
CA ALA A 57 16.14 1.16 -3.67
C ALA A 57 15.34 -0.15 -3.58
N THR A 58 15.81 -1.06 -2.72
CA THR A 58 15.12 -2.30 -2.41
C THR A 58 14.61 -2.21 -0.97
N PHE A 59 13.30 -2.18 -0.80
CA PHE A 59 12.65 -2.14 0.50
C PHE A 59 12.29 -3.54 0.94
N LYS A 60 12.69 -3.89 2.16
CA LYS A 60 12.23 -5.09 2.84
C LYS A 60 11.47 -4.64 4.06
N GLY A 61 10.21 -5.02 4.14
CA GLY A 61 9.37 -4.53 5.22
C GLY A 61 8.25 -5.48 5.58
N GLU A 62 7.46 -5.01 6.53
CA GLU A 62 6.32 -5.73 7.06
C GLU A 62 5.07 -4.89 6.88
N VAL A 63 3.96 -5.56 6.60
CA VAL A 63 2.65 -4.94 6.47
C VAL A 63 1.70 -5.65 7.41
N THR A 64 0.95 -4.88 8.19
CA THR A 64 -0.03 -5.40 9.14
C THR A 64 -1.40 -4.82 8.83
N LEU A 65 -2.41 -5.69 8.83
CA LEU A 65 -3.80 -5.27 8.73
C LEU A 65 -4.40 -5.21 10.12
N SER A 66 -5.16 -4.16 10.41
CA SER A 66 -5.82 -3.98 11.69
C SER A 66 -7.19 -3.33 11.50
N ASP A 67 -7.99 -3.29 12.56
CA ASP A 67 -9.33 -2.71 12.55
C ASP A 67 -10.20 -3.26 11.42
N ILE A 68 -10.09 -4.58 11.19
CA ILE A 68 -10.75 -5.25 10.09
C ILE A 68 -12.24 -5.43 10.36
N ILE A 69 -13.07 -4.85 9.51
CA ILE A 69 -14.53 -5.03 9.52
C ILE A 69 -14.92 -5.55 8.15
N VAL A 70 -15.06 -6.87 8.03
CA VAL A 70 -15.33 -7.54 6.76
C VAL A 70 -16.78 -7.33 6.33
N PRO A 71 -17.07 -6.97 5.10
CA PRO A 71 -16.17 -6.57 4.00
C PRO A 71 -16.09 -5.05 3.82
N GLU A 72 -16.17 -4.28 4.90
CA GLU A 72 -16.37 -2.84 4.88
C GLU A 72 -15.10 -2.01 4.91
N SER A 73 -14.17 -2.35 5.82
CA SER A 73 -13.00 -1.51 6.03
C SER A 73 -11.87 -2.24 6.74
N TYR A 74 -10.68 -1.66 6.64
CA TYR A 74 -9.52 -2.09 7.40
C TYR A 74 -8.46 -1.00 7.37
N THR A 75 -7.47 -1.13 8.25
CA THR A 75 -6.30 -0.27 8.28
C THR A 75 -5.09 -1.13 7.88
N ILE A 76 -4.33 -0.65 6.91
CA ILE A 76 -3.06 -1.27 6.52
C ILE A 76 -1.93 -0.37 7.01
N SER A 77 -0.96 -0.95 7.70
CA SER A 77 0.20 -0.21 8.18
C SER A 77 1.45 -1.02 7.90
N GLY A 78 2.53 -0.32 7.66
CA GLY A 78 3.77 -0.99 7.35
C GLY A 78 4.95 -0.07 7.27
N GLY A 79 6.13 -0.68 7.21
CA GLY A 79 7.37 0.03 7.06
C GLY A 79 8.44 -0.85 6.49
N GLY A 80 9.40 -0.24 5.84
CA GLY A 80 10.51 -0.95 5.25
C GLY A 80 11.77 -0.11 5.30
N LYS A 81 12.90 -0.80 5.23
CA LYS A 81 14.22 -0.18 5.18
C LYS A 81 14.89 -0.53 3.87
N ALA A 82 15.62 0.43 3.33
CA ALA A 82 16.37 0.27 2.08
C ALA A 82 17.86 0.55 2.32
N GLY A 83 18.40 0.13 3.45
CA GLY A 83 19.82 0.30 3.80
C GLY A 83 20.22 1.76 3.78
N PRO A 84 21.31 2.10 3.05
CA PRO A 84 21.81 3.49 3.01
C PRO A 84 20.86 4.47 2.34
N ALA A 85 19.89 3.99 1.58
CA ALA A 85 18.90 4.86 0.94
C ALA A 85 17.86 5.40 1.93
N GLY A 86 17.72 4.79 3.10
CA GLY A 86 16.81 5.27 4.14
C GLY A 86 15.69 4.31 4.47
N PHE A 87 14.58 4.87 4.93
CA PHE A 87 13.40 4.08 5.31
C PHE A 87 12.12 4.74 4.84
N ALA A 88 11.05 3.93 4.81
CA ALA A 88 9.70 4.43 4.59
C ALA A 88 8.76 3.69 5.54
N LYS A 89 7.79 4.40 6.08
CA LYS A 89 6.72 3.81 6.88
C LYS A 89 5.44 4.57 6.65
N GLY A 90 4.31 3.89 6.84
CA GLY A 90 3.04 4.55 6.65
C GLY A 90 1.87 3.69 7.04
N SER A 91 0.70 4.28 6.93
CA SER A 91 -0.55 3.59 7.13
C SER A 91 -1.59 4.10 6.14
N ALA A 92 -2.55 3.25 5.83
CA ALA A 92 -3.66 3.61 4.98
C ALA A 92 -4.94 3.06 5.59
N ARG A 93 -5.97 3.89 5.62
CA ARG A 93 -7.30 3.45 6.00
C ARG A 93 -8.09 3.22 4.72
N VAL A 94 -8.63 2.02 4.57
CA VAL A 94 -9.39 1.61 3.39
C VAL A 94 -10.84 1.36 3.78
N ARG A 95 -11.74 1.92 2.98
CA ARG A 95 -13.18 1.77 3.19
C ARG A 95 -13.83 1.37 1.87
N LEU A 96 -14.75 0.41 1.93
CA LEU A 96 -15.50 -0.08 0.77
C LEU A 96 -16.99 0.16 0.99
N GLU A 97 -17.61 0.86 0.05
CA GLU A 97 -19.04 1.14 0.08
C GLU A 97 -19.71 0.51 -1.13
N GLU A 98 -20.87 -0.13 -0.92
CA GLU A 98 -21.64 -0.67 -2.02
C GLU A 98 -22.30 0.43 -2.82
N GLU A 99 -22.25 0.28 -4.14
CA GLU A 99 -22.95 1.15 -5.08
C GLU A 99 -23.66 0.31 -6.15
N PRO A 100 -24.64 0.87 -6.85
CA PRO A 100 -25.36 0.12 -7.89
C PRO A 100 -24.45 -0.46 -8.97
N GLU A 101 -23.34 0.21 -9.27
CA GLU A 101 -22.41 -0.21 -10.33
C GLU A 101 -21.21 -0.99 -9.83
N GLY A 102 -21.10 -1.21 -8.51
CA GLY A 102 -19.95 -1.93 -7.95
C GLY A 102 -19.62 -1.51 -6.54
N THR A 103 -18.36 -1.19 -6.32
CA THR A 103 -17.84 -0.81 -5.01
C THR A 103 -17.03 0.47 -5.11
N ARG A 104 -17.33 1.43 -4.25
CA ARG A 104 -16.51 2.63 -4.11
C ARG A 104 -15.45 2.37 -3.04
N LEU A 105 -14.21 2.40 -3.47
CA LEU A 105 -13.06 2.26 -2.58
C LEU A 105 -12.53 3.65 -2.25
N THR A 106 -12.51 3.98 -0.96
CA THR A 106 -11.94 5.23 -0.46
C THR A 106 -10.71 4.89 0.38
N TYR A 107 -9.62 5.60 0.19
CA TYR A 107 -8.42 5.39 0.98
C TYR A 107 -7.81 6.70 1.42
N GLU A 108 -7.21 6.67 2.62
CA GLU A 108 -6.43 7.76 3.19
C GLU A 108 -5.07 7.21 3.56
N ILE A 109 -4.01 7.77 2.99
CA ILE A 109 -2.65 7.32 3.21
C ILE A 109 -1.86 8.39 3.93
N THR A 110 -1.17 7.98 5.01
CA THR A 110 -0.18 8.80 5.70
C THR A 110 1.16 8.09 5.60
N ALA A 111 2.17 8.76 5.10
CA ALA A 111 3.49 8.16 4.89
C ALA A 111 4.61 9.06 5.38
N GLU A 112 5.67 8.44 5.91
CA GLU A 112 6.91 9.09 6.29
C GLU A 112 8.06 8.43 5.57
N VAL A 113 8.98 9.24 5.05
CA VAL A 113 10.16 8.76 4.34
C VAL A 113 11.38 9.45 4.94
N GLY A 114 12.42 8.67 5.23
CA GLY A 114 13.66 9.17 5.82
C GLY A 114 14.88 8.86 4.97
N GLY A 115 16.03 9.48 5.31
CA GLY A 115 17.27 9.30 4.60
C GLY A 115 17.29 9.96 3.24
N LYS A 116 18.06 9.42 2.30
CA LYS A 116 18.16 9.95 0.93
C LYS A 116 16.81 9.91 0.20
N LEU A 117 15.96 8.97 0.54
CA LEU A 117 14.64 8.86 -0.04
C LEU A 117 13.75 10.05 0.27
N ALA A 118 13.94 10.69 1.44
CA ALA A 118 13.15 11.86 1.83
C ALA A 118 13.34 13.02 0.84
N GLN A 119 14.52 13.16 0.28
CA GLN A 119 14.84 14.25 -0.67
C GLN A 119 14.31 13.95 -2.07
N LEU A 120 14.45 12.71 -2.53
CA LEU A 120 14.09 12.32 -3.89
C LEU A 120 12.62 11.90 -4.01
N GLY A 121 12.12 11.17 -3.00
CA GLY A 121 10.75 10.65 -2.99
C GLY A 121 9.70 11.74 -2.98
N GLY A 122 9.94 12.83 -2.25
CA GLY A 122 9.02 13.97 -2.20
C GLY A 122 8.78 14.59 -3.57
N ARG A 123 9.83 14.74 -4.36
CA ARG A 123 9.72 15.30 -5.72
C ARG A 123 8.93 14.39 -6.65
N LEU A 124 9.16 13.08 -6.57
CA LEU A 124 8.44 12.12 -7.42
C LEU A 124 6.97 12.07 -7.07
N MET A 125 6.63 12.13 -5.79
CA MET A 125 5.26 12.12 -5.36
C MET A 125 4.50 13.38 -5.76
N GLU A 126 5.14 14.54 -5.70
CA GLU A 126 4.56 15.78 -6.18
C GLU A 126 4.32 15.74 -7.69
N ALA A 127 5.23 15.13 -8.43
CA ALA A 127 5.11 15.02 -9.88
C ALA A 127 4.00 14.04 -10.31
N THR A 128 3.67 13.05 -9.49
CA THR A 128 2.67 12.03 -9.81
C THR A 128 1.29 12.36 -9.27
N THR A 129 1.19 13.25 -8.33
CA THR A 129 -0.09 13.72 -7.82
C THR A 129 -0.52 15.02 -8.48
#